data_cf8053cbb7dad871f8d5115eec68131f
#
_entry.id   cf8053cbb7dad871f8d5115eec68131f
#
_cell.length_a   1.000
_cell.length_b   1.000
_cell.length_c   1.000
_cell.angle_alpha   90.00
_cell.angle_beta   90.00
_cell.angle_gamma   90.00
#
_symmetry.space_group_name_H-M   'P 1'
#
loop_
_entity.id
_entity.type
_entity.pdbx_description
1 polymer ?
#
loop_
_entity_poly.entity_id
_entity_poly.type
_entity_poly.pdbx_seq_one_letter_code
_entity_poly.pdbx_strand_id
1 'polypeptide(L)' 'AVILLAAVNGEKVSLVAGVTGDLTDRAKAGDLVKLAAEKVGGRGGGRPDMAQAGGNDPAGVPAALEIVEPWARERLG' A
#
# COMPACT_ATOMS: atom_id res chain seq x y z
N ALA A 1 9.10 9.47 5.03
CA ALA A 1 9.07 8.66 3.81
C ALA A 1 7.80 7.82 3.75
N VAL A 2 7.33 7.57 2.56
CA VAL A 2 6.22 6.66 2.29
C VAL A 2 6.76 5.53 1.44
N ILE A 3 6.54 4.29 1.88
CA ILE A 3 7.08 3.10 1.21
C ILE A 3 5.95 2.10 0.97
N LEU A 4 5.95 1.48 -0.19
CA LEU A 4 5.09 0.33 -0.47
C LEU A 4 5.95 -0.77 -1.08
N LEU A 5 5.93 -1.94 -0.48
CA LEU A 5 6.62 -3.12 -0.96
C LEU A 5 5.61 -4.17 -1.36
N ALA A 6 5.89 -4.88 -2.43
CA ALA A 6 5.05 -5.96 -2.91
C ALA A 6 5.88 -7.22 -3.12
N ALA A 7 5.34 -8.35 -2.72
CA ALA A 7 5.93 -9.66 -2.96
C ALA A 7 4.90 -10.56 -3.61
N VAL A 8 5.33 -11.34 -4.59
CA VAL A 8 4.46 -12.26 -5.31
C VAL A 8 4.97 -13.69 -5.09
N ASN A 9 4.06 -14.58 -4.71
CA ASN A 9 4.36 -15.99 -4.53
C ASN A 9 3.25 -16.80 -5.20
N GLY A 10 3.53 -17.30 -6.40
CA GLY A 10 2.51 -17.94 -7.22
C GLY A 10 1.42 -16.95 -7.59
N GLU A 11 0.19 -17.22 -7.18
CA GLU A 11 -0.95 -16.33 -7.41
C GLU A 11 -1.23 -15.41 -6.21
N LYS A 12 -0.42 -15.50 -5.15
CA LYS A 12 -0.62 -14.70 -3.96
C LYS A 12 0.27 -13.48 -3.98
N VAL A 13 -0.30 -12.36 -3.58
CA VAL A 13 0.39 -11.09 -3.48
C VAL A 13 0.39 -10.64 -2.02
N SER A 14 1.54 -10.21 -1.53
CA SER A 14 1.65 -9.62 -0.21
C SER A 14 2.13 -8.18 -0.36
N LEU A 15 1.47 -7.27 0.33
CA LEU A 15 1.80 -5.85 0.31
C LEU A 15 2.15 -5.39 1.72
N VAL A 16 3.15 -4.54 1.83
CA VAL A 16 3.52 -3.90 3.08
C VAL A 16 3.71 -2.42 2.80
N ALA A 17 3.02 -1.57 3.54
CA ALA A 17 3.17 -0.14 3.44
C ALA A 17 3.75 0.41 4.74
N GLY A 18 4.64 1.39 4.63
CA GLY A 18 5.24 2.06 5.76
C GLY A 18 5.23 3.56 5.55
N VAL A 19 4.95 4.30 6.62
CA VAL A 19 4.97 5.77 6.63
C VAL A 19 5.74 6.18 7.88
N THR A 20 6.71 7.08 7.74
CA THR A 20 7.46 7.57 8.90
C THR A 20 6.54 8.32 9.86
N GLY A 21 6.84 8.22 11.17
CA GLY A 21 5.95 8.70 12.21
C GLY A 21 5.59 10.17 12.12
N ASP A 22 6.49 10.99 11.56
CA ASP A 22 6.26 12.43 11.38
C ASP A 22 5.22 12.74 10.29
N LEU A 23 4.88 11.75 9.45
CA LEU A 23 3.93 11.93 8.35
C LEU A 23 2.59 11.22 8.59
N THR A 24 2.44 10.49 9.68
CA THR A 24 1.25 9.65 9.91
C THR A 24 -0.02 10.46 10.13
N ASP A 25 0.06 11.72 10.47
CA ASP A 25 -1.11 12.59 10.59
C ASP A 25 -1.61 13.10 9.22
N ARG A 26 -0.78 13.01 8.19
CA ARG A 26 -1.13 13.41 6.81
C ARG A 26 -1.36 12.22 5.90
N ALA A 27 -0.59 11.16 6.10
CA ALA A 27 -0.63 9.97 5.27
C ALA A 27 -0.61 8.74 6.18
N LYS A 28 -1.54 7.83 5.97
CA LYS A 28 -1.63 6.63 6.79
C LYS A 28 -1.36 5.40 5.95
N ALA A 29 -0.46 4.55 6.42
CA ALA A 29 -0.09 3.32 5.72
C ALA A 29 -1.30 2.42 5.50
N GLY A 30 -2.22 2.37 6.47
CA GLY A 30 -3.46 1.60 6.33
C GLY A 30 -4.32 2.03 5.16
N ASP A 31 -4.41 3.34 4.91
CA ASP A 31 -5.17 3.87 3.77
C ASP A 31 -4.48 3.52 2.46
N LEU A 32 -3.17 3.67 2.41
CA LEU A 32 -2.39 3.33 1.22
C LEU A 32 -2.54 1.84 0.87
N VAL A 33 -2.38 0.97 1.86
CA VAL A 33 -2.43 -0.46 1.62
C VAL A 33 -3.82 -0.92 1.21
N LYS A 34 -4.87 -0.26 1.70
CA LYS A 34 -6.24 -0.57 1.26
C LYS A 34 -6.44 -0.27 -0.21
N LEU A 35 -5.96 0.88 -0.67
CA LEU A 35 -6.04 1.24 -2.08
C LEU A 35 -5.20 0.30 -2.94
N ALA A 36 -4.00 -0.02 -2.49
CA ALA A 36 -3.13 -0.95 -3.21
C ALA A 36 -3.74 -2.35 -3.27
N ALA A 37 -4.36 -2.80 -2.18
CA ALA A 37 -4.98 -4.12 -2.12
C ALA A 37 -6.12 -4.27 -3.12
N GLU A 38 -6.89 -3.20 -3.37
CA GLU A 38 -7.94 -3.23 -4.38
C GLU A 38 -7.41 -3.55 -5.77
N LYS A 39 -6.17 -3.13 -6.07
CA LYS A 39 -5.56 -3.39 -7.37
C LYS A 39 -5.14 -4.83 -7.55
N VAL A 40 -4.95 -5.56 -6.47
CA VAL A 40 -4.54 -6.97 -6.51
C VAL A 40 -5.66 -7.91 -6.05
N GLY A 41 -6.87 -7.40 -5.99
CA GLY A 41 -8.05 -8.21 -5.65
C GLY A 41 -8.05 -8.71 -4.23
N GLY A 42 -7.50 -7.92 -3.30
CA GLY A 42 -7.33 -8.34 -1.92
C GLY A 42 -7.84 -7.34 -0.91
N ARG A 43 -7.44 -7.55 0.32
CA ARG A 43 -7.81 -6.70 1.45
C ARG A 43 -6.59 -6.45 2.33
N GLY A 44 -6.63 -5.35 3.05
CA GLY A 44 -5.58 -5.04 3.99
C GLY A 44 -5.97 -3.95 4.95
N GLY A 45 -5.06 -3.63 5.82
CA GLY A 45 -5.20 -2.58 6.82
C GLY A 45 -4.09 -2.71 7.83
N GLY A 46 -4.11 -1.85 8.83
CA GLY A 46 -3.09 -1.86 9.85
C GLY A 46 -2.97 -0.52 10.54
N ARG A 47 -1.81 -0.28 11.09
CA ARG A 47 -1.51 0.95 11.80
C ARG A 47 -1.22 2.10 10.84
N PRO A 48 -1.32 3.36 11.30
CA PRO A 48 -0.97 4.50 10.45
C PRO A 48 0.48 4.50 9.96
N ASP A 49 1.40 3.92 10.74
CA ASP A 49 2.82 3.87 10.40
C ASP A 49 3.22 2.61 9.63
N MET A 50 2.47 1.52 9.79
CA MET A 50 2.76 0.26 9.10
C MET A 50 1.49 -0.55 8.90
N ALA A 51 1.26 -1.01 7.67
CA ALA A 51 0.10 -1.81 7.34
C ALA A 51 0.48 -2.91 6.34
N GLN A 52 -0.32 -3.96 6.32
CA GLN A 52 -0.11 -5.10 5.45
C GLN A 52 -1.41 -5.46 4.74
N ALA A 53 -1.27 -6.02 3.56
CA ALA A 53 -2.40 -6.50 2.79
C ALA A 53 -2.01 -7.74 2.00
N GLY A 54 -3.00 -8.48 1.57
CA GLY A 54 -2.81 -9.61 0.67
C GLY A 54 -3.83 -9.58 -0.43
N GLY A 55 -3.48 -10.16 -1.57
CA GLY A 55 -4.36 -10.29 -2.71
C GLY A 55 -4.07 -11.54 -3.49
N ASN A 56 -4.81 -11.74 -4.57
CA ASN A 56 -4.68 -12.92 -5.41
C ASN A 56 -4.56 -12.61 -6.89
N ASP A 57 -4.25 -11.36 -7.22
CA ASP A 57 -4.08 -10.92 -8.60
C ASP A 57 -2.70 -10.29 -8.80
N PRO A 58 -1.66 -11.09 -9.09
CA PRO A 58 -0.32 -10.55 -9.32
C PRO A 58 -0.24 -9.55 -10.47
N ALA A 59 -1.12 -9.64 -11.44
CA ALA A 59 -1.15 -8.71 -12.56
C ALA A 59 -1.49 -7.28 -12.12
N GLY A 60 -2.10 -7.11 -10.96
CA GLY A 60 -2.40 -5.80 -10.40
C GLY A 60 -1.25 -5.14 -9.66
N VAL A 61 -0.13 -5.83 -9.44
CA VAL A 61 1.01 -5.29 -8.68
C VAL A 61 1.56 -3.99 -9.28
N PRO A 62 1.80 -3.89 -10.60
CA PRO A 62 2.27 -2.62 -11.17
C PRO A 62 1.31 -1.46 -10.88
N ALA A 63 0.00 -1.69 -11.01
CA ALA A 63 -0.99 -0.66 -10.71
C ALA A 63 -0.98 -0.28 -9.22
N ALA A 64 -0.83 -1.27 -8.34
CA ALA A 64 -0.76 -1.03 -6.91
C ALA A 64 0.46 -0.16 -6.55
N LEU A 65 1.59 -0.42 -7.18
CA LEU A 65 2.80 0.36 -6.93
C LEU A 65 2.70 1.77 -7.51
N GLU A 66 2.02 1.93 -8.63
CA GLU A 66 1.87 3.23 -9.29
C GLU A 66 1.02 4.21 -8.50
N ILE A 67 0.15 3.76 -7.62
CA ILE A 67 -0.68 4.68 -6.85
C ILE A 67 0.08 5.40 -5.74
N VAL A 68 1.26 4.91 -5.37
CA VAL A 68 2.02 5.43 -4.24
C VAL A 68 2.37 6.89 -4.42
N GLU A 69 2.95 7.24 -5.57
CA GLU A 69 3.40 8.61 -5.81
C GLU A 69 2.27 9.63 -5.83
N PRO A 70 1.19 9.45 -6.65
CA PRO A 70 0.10 10.42 -6.62
C PRO A 70 -0.63 10.46 -5.28
N TRP A 71 -0.75 9.32 -4.61
CA TRP A 71 -1.36 9.27 -3.30
C TRP A 71 -0.54 10.08 -2.28
N ALA A 72 0.78 9.90 -2.28
CA ALA A 72 1.67 10.61 -1.39
C ALA A 72 1.65 12.12 -1.66
N ARG A 73 1.67 12.52 -2.93
CA ARG A 73 1.59 13.92 -3.31
C ARG A 73 0.32 14.58 -2.82
N GLU A 74 -0.81 13.90 -2.96
CA GLU A 74 -2.09 14.41 -2.53
C GLU A 74 -2.13 14.60 -1.01
N ARG A 75 -1.55 13.66 -0.26
CA ARG A 75 -1.58 13.67 1.20
C ARG A 75 -0.54 14.59 1.82
N LEU A 76 0.63 14.67 1.21
CA LEU A 76 1.76 15.40 1.79
C LEU A 76 1.96 16.79 1.19
N GLY A 77 1.21 17.08 0.18
CA GLY A 77 1.18 18.38 -0.41
C GLY A 77 2.22 18.72 -1.37
#